data_6a8616cd3693f77595e8114dc18e25c9
#
_entry.id   6a8616cd3693f77595e8114dc18e25c9
#
_cell.length_a   1.000
_cell.length_b   1.000
_cell.length_c   1.000
_cell.angle_alpha   90.00
_cell.angle_beta   90.00
_cell.angle_gamma   90.00
#
_symmetry.space_group_name_H-M   'P 1'
#
loop_
_entity.id
_entity.type
_entity.pdbx_description
1 polymer ?
#
loop_
_entity_poly.entity_id
_entity_poly.type
_entity_poly.pdbx_seq_one_letter_code
_entity_poly.pdbx_strand_id
1 'polypeptide(L)'
;MEQCEENSQENDDVIIEKEISKLIEEQRLFTESIYACLPVGIEIYDAHGVLRSINDHALRMYGVDDRTSVVNIVNLYKSPFVDSELLARIQSGEDISLEFEYDFDRVNKDAYYSSHNKDTMIYGVKVIPIWSRKKHLIGHILLANDMTSVKEVEFRTEESKKNLEMAMKAANMASWVYDVNKKVFNPLYGLTVAKKNMPMEAVLDILHPQDRAPLIRLFSQLIGNEIEQGQMTLRFYNEQEEMYRYYESRMRLSTEHRGKLQIIGTQMDITERLQMAKKAQDLIAKRDLAMKVSNIVHWDFDVNSQKFESYNDPINDYAVSYT
;
A
#
# COMPACT_ATOMS: atom_id res chain seq x y z
N MET A 1 62.50 50.81 -25.49
CA MET A 1 61.81 50.37 -24.27
C MET A 1 60.30 50.06 -24.59
N GLU A 2 59.61 50.88 -25.42
CA GLU A 2 58.20 50.66 -25.78
C GLU A 2 57.95 49.33 -26.48
N GLN A 3 58.80 48.83 -27.37
CA GLN A 3 58.61 47.53 -28.07
C GLN A 3 58.76 46.31 -27.19
N CYS A 4 59.39 46.37 -26.01
CA CYS A 4 59.47 45.27 -25.08
C CYS A 4 58.23 45.19 -24.17
N GLU A 5 57.60 46.32 -23.86
CA GLU A 5 56.35 46.34 -23.07
C GLU A 5 55.12 45.87 -23.87
N GLU A 6 55.01 46.24 -25.18
CA GLU A 6 53.95 45.75 -26.08
C GLU A 6 54.02 44.20 -26.24
N ASN A 7 55.20 43.63 -26.44
CA ASN A 7 55.37 42.16 -26.57
C ASN A 7 55.09 41.39 -25.27
N SER A 8 55.25 42.02 -24.09
CA SER A 8 54.92 41.40 -22.82
C SER A 8 53.42 41.40 -22.58
N GLN A 9 52.73 42.51 -22.95
CA GLN A 9 51.30 42.65 -22.80
C GLN A 9 50.52 41.71 -23.77
N GLU A 10 50.96 41.57 -25.02
CA GLU A 10 50.39 40.63 -26.00
C GLU A 10 50.58 39.17 -25.58
N ASN A 11 51.66 38.82 -24.89
CA ASN A 11 51.88 37.47 -24.36
C ASN A 11 51.01 37.15 -23.13
N ASP A 12 50.76 38.16 -22.27
CA ASP A 12 49.89 38.03 -21.09
C ASP A 12 48.43 37.88 -21.52
N ASP A 13 47.95 38.63 -22.54
CA ASP A 13 46.60 38.53 -23.08
C ASP A 13 46.34 37.14 -23.71
N VAL A 14 47.31 36.56 -24.42
CA VAL A 14 47.23 35.21 -24.99
C VAL A 14 47.18 34.13 -23.93
N ILE A 15 47.90 34.31 -22.80
CA ILE A 15 47.85 33.38 -21.68
C ILE A 15 46.49 33.44 -20.98
N ILE A 16 45.96 34.65 -20.76
CA ILE A 16 44.61 34.84 -20.14
C ILE A 16 43.52 34.25 -21.02
N GLU A 17 43.56 34.47 -22.35
CA GLU A 17 42.56 33.84 -23.26
C GLU A 17 42.62 32.32 -23.24
N LYS A 18 43.77 31.70 -23.14
CA LYS A 18 43.92 30.26 -23.01
C LYS A 18 43.37 29.73 -21.67
N GLU A 19 43.63 30.42 -20.57
CA GLU A 19 43.10 30.05 -19.26
C GLU A 19 41.58 30.18 -19.20
N ILE A 20 41.01 31.25 -19.75
CA ILE A 20 39.57 31.45 -19.87
C ILE A 20 38.94 30.35 -20.74
N SER A 21 39.53 30.04 -21.90
CA SER A 21 39.05 28.98 -22.77
C SER A 21 39.05 27.60 -22.09
N LYS A 22 40.10 27.31 -21.32
CA LYS A 22 40.24 26.08 -20.55
C LYS A 22 39.15 25.99 -19.45
N LEU A 23 38.94 27.07 -18.70
CA LEU A 23 37.89 27.15 -17.66
C LEU A 23 36.48 26.96 -18.25
N ILE A 24 36.21 27.56 -19.39
CA ILE A 24 34.92 27.40 -20.10
C ILE A 24 34.71 25.93 -20.52
N GLU A 25 35.77 25.30 -21.07
CA GLU A 25 35.67 23.88 -21.49
C GLU A 25 35.54 22.94 -20.29
N GLU A 26 36.22 23.17 -19.19
CA GLU A 26 36.08 22.40 -17.95
C GLU A 26 34.67 22.54 -17.38
N GLN A 27 34.10 23.76 -17.36
CA GLN A 27 32.71 23.99 -16.94
C GLN A 27 31.71 23.31 -17.87
N ARG A 28 31.97 23.36 -19.18
CA ARG A 28 31.10 22.69 -20.18
C ARG A 28 31.08 21.18 -19.97
N LEU A 29 32.24 20.55 -19.85
CA LEU A 29 32.40 19.11 -19.60
C LEU A 29 31.74 18.69 -18.28
N PHE A 30 31.87 19.49 -17.24
CA PHE A 30 31.23 19.22 -15.96
C PHE A 30 29.71 19.26 -16.06
N THR A 31 29.19 20.30 -16.72
CA THR A 31 27.75 20.45 -16.94
C THR A 31 27.18 19.30 -17.79
N GLU A 32 27.88 18.93 -18.87
CA GLU A 32 27.49 17.80 -19.74
C GLU A 32 27.51 16.47 -18.97
N SER A 33 28.51 16.28 -18.11
CA SER A 33 28.61 15.08 -17.28
C SER A 33 27.45 14.97 -16.29
N ILE A 34 27.10 16.06 -15.59
CA ILE A 34 25.92 16.09 -14.71
C ILE A 34 24.66 15.80 -15.50
N TYR A 35 24.46 16.45 -16.63
CA TYR A 35 23.30 16.29 -17.49
C TYR A 35 23.13 14.83 -17.95
N ALA A 36 24.23 14.15 -18.28
CA ALA A 36 24.22 12.74 -18.69
C ALA A 36 24.00 11.75 -17.56
N CYS A 37 24.53 12.05 -16.34
CA CYS A 37 24.52 11.14 -15.20
C CYS A 37 23.21 11.18 -14.37
N LEU A 38 22.39 12.21 -14.51
CA LEU A 38 21.17 12.34 -13.72
C LEU A 38 20.18 11.21 -14.06
N PRO A 39 19.63 10.49 -13.04
CA PRO A 39 18.68 9.40 -13.23
C PRO A 39 17.26 9.93 -13.48
N VAL A 40 17.16 10.97 -14.30
CA VAL A 40 15.94 11.67 -14.67
C VAL A 40 16.02 12.02 -16.15
N GLY A 41 14.93 11.83 -16.88
CA GLY A 41 14.84 12.29 -18.26
C GLY A 41 14.81 13.82 -18.28
N ILE A 42 15.71 14.42 -19.05
CA ILE A 42 15.79 15.87 -19.20
C ILE A 42 15.69 16.21 -20.67
N GLU A 43 14.72 17.05 -20.98
CA GLU A 43 14.47 17.59 -22.33
C GLU A 43 14.45 19.11 -22.26
N ILE A 44 15.05 19.76 -23.24
CA ILE A 44 15.09 21.22 -23.35
C ILE A 44 14.42 21.61 -24.65
N TYR A 45 13.41 22.42 -24.56
CA TYR A 45 12.63 22.92 -25.69
C TYR A 45 12.80 24.44 -25.85
N ASP A 46 12.75 24.94 -27.08
CA ASP A 46 12.74 26.37 -27.34
C ASP A 46 11.34 26.98 -27.11
N ALA A 47 11.22 28.28 -27.33
CA ALA A 47 9.96 29.02 -27.19
C ALA A 47 8.84 28.59 -28.17
N HIS A 48 9.18 27.84 -29.22
CA HIS A 48 8.23 27.26 -30.19
C HIS A 48 7.89 25.80 -29.87
N GLY A 49 8.37 25.31 -28.74
CA GLY A 49 8.18 23.91 -28.30
C GLY A 49 9.02 22.91 -29.05
N VAL A 50 10.04 23.29 -29.81
CA VAL A 50 10.90 22.37 -30.55
C VAL A 50 11.99 21.84 -29.60
N LEU A 51 12.18 20.52 -29.56
CA LEU A 51 13.20 19.85 -28.78
C LEU A 51 14.60 20.25 -29.25
N ARG A 52 15.40 20.85 -28.36
CA ARG A 52 16.76 21.30 -28.63
C ARG A 52 17.81 20.42 -27.99
N SER A 53 17.49 19.80 -26.87
CA SER A 53 18.41 18.88 -26.19
C SER A 53 17.63 17.82 -25.42
N ILE A 54 18.20 16.62 -25.33
CA ILE A 54 17.68 15.49 -24.58
C ILE A 54 18.85 14.70 -24.01
N ASN A 55 18.78 14.30 -22.73
CA ASN A 55 19.84 13.51 -22.12
C ASN A 55 19.71 12.00 -22.45
N ASP A 56 20.78 11.25 -22.19
CA ASP A 56 20.80 9.81 -22.48
C ASP A 56 19.81 9.02 -21.64
N HIS A 57 19.47 9.51 -20.46
CA HIS A 57 18.46 8.87 -19.62
C HIS A 57 17.06 8.94 -20.27
N ALA A 58 16.68 10.10 -20.78
CA ALA A 58 15.42 10.26 -21.50
C ALA A 58 15.37 9.44 -22.79
N LEU A 59 16.46 9.38 -23.54
CA LEU A 59 16.54 8.54 -24.75
C LEU A 59 16.25 7.07 -24.43
N ARG A 60 16.92 6.53 -23.41
CA ARG A 60 16.67 5.15 -22.94
C ARG A 60 15.24 4.95 -22.46
N MET A 61 14.73 5.90 -21.65
CA MET A 61 13.39 5.83 -21.08
C MET A 61 12.31 5.85 -22.17
N TYR A 62 12.51 6.64 -23.23
CA TYR A 62 11.57 6.72 -24.36
C TYR A 62 11.82 5.67 -25.44
N GLY A 63 12.81 4.79 -25.31
CA GLY A 63 13.14 3.79 -26.29
C GLY A 63 13.59 4.36 -27.64
N VAL A 64 14.40 5.41 -27.60
CA VAL A 64 14.93 6.11 -28.78
C VAL A 64 16.42 5.80 -28.91
N ASP A 65 16.81 5.18 -30.01
CA ASP A 65 18.21 4.77 -30.23
C ASP A 65 19.07 5.92 -30.81
N ASP A 66 18.48 6.76 -31.61
CA ASP A 66 19.20 7.87 -32.27
C ASP A 66 18.65 9.23 -31.86
N ARG A 67 19.51 9.98 -31.14
CA ARG A 67 19.20 11.36 -30.70
C ARG A 67 18.83 12.27 -31.89
N THR A 68 19.42 12.06 -33.06
CA THR A 68 19.17 12.90 -34.24
C THR A 68 17.76 12.71 -34.79
N SER A 69 17.10 11.60 -34.49
CA SER A 69 15.73 11.34 -34.90
C SER A 69 14.68 12.12 -34.12
N VAL A 70 15.06 12.75 -33.01
CA VAL A 70 14.13 13.49 -32.14
C VAL A 70 14.51 14.97 -31.97
N VAL A 71 15.81 15.29 -31.90
CA VAL A 71 16.28 16.68 -31.74
C VAL A 71 15.99 17.49 -33.01
N ASN A 72 15.44 18.69 -32.85
CA ASN A 72 14.94 19.58 -33.89
C ASN A 72 13.73 19.04 -34.70
N ILE A 73 13.16 17.90 -34.32
CA ILE A 73 12.03 17.23 -34.96
C ILE A 73 10.83 17.20 -34.05
N VAL A 74 11.00 16.67 -32.82
CA VAL A 74 9.92 16.56 -31.83
C VAL A 74 9.50 17.95 -31.33
N ASN A 75 8.20 18.15 -31.22
CA ASN A 75 7.64 19.40 -30.73
C ASN A 75 6.67 19.14 -29.58
N LEU A 76 6.96 19.67 -28.39
CA LEU A 76 6.16 19.53 -27.17
C LEU A 76 4.71 19.94 -27.37
N TYR A 77 4.47 21.03 -28.12
CA TYR A 77 3.12 21.56 -28.38
C TYR A 77 2.28 20.69 -29.32
N LYS A 78 2.92 19.72 -29.97
CA LYS A 78 2.28 18.75 -30.86
C LYS A 78 2.26 17.34 -30.25
N SER A 79 2.66 17.20 -28.99
CA SER A 79 2.64 15.92 -28.29
C SER A 79 1.21 15.36 -28.24
N PRO A 80 1.01 14.05 -28.51
CA PRO A 80 -0.30 13.43 -28.41
C PRO A 80 -0.87 13.42 -26.97
N PHE A 81 -0.06 13.76 -25.98
CA PHE A 81 -0.44 13.82 -24.57
C PHE A 81 -0.73 15.24 -24.07
N VAL A 82 -0.59 16.24 -24.94
CA VAL A 82 -0.85 17.65 -24.62
C VAL A 82 -2.16 18.06 -25.27
N ASP A 83 -3.19 18.25 -24.46
CA ASP A 83 -4.47 18.79 -24.89
C ASP A 83 -4.43 20.34 -24.99
N SER A 84 -5.53 20.97 -25.42
CA SER A 84 -5.60 22.39 -25.59
C SER A 84 -5.48 23.22 -24.29
N GLU A 85 -5.94 22.67 -23.17
CA GLU A 85 -5.85 23.32 -21.86
C GLU A 85 -4.41 23.28 -21.34
N LEU A 86 -3.78 22.11 -21.37
CA LEU A 86 -2.39 21.93 -20.98
C LEU A 86 -1.45 22.75 -21.87
N LEU A 87 -1.72 22.79 -23.17
CA LEU A 87 -0.97 23.62 -24.12
C LEU A 87 -1.00 25.09 -23.74
N ALA A 88 -2.19 25.63 -23.43
CA ALA A 88 -2.33 27.04 -23.04
C ALA A 88 -1.55 27.34 -21.76
N ARG A 89 -1.55 26.44 -20.79
CA ARG A 89 -0.77 26.54 -19.54
C ARG A 89 0.74 26.50 -19.79
N ILE A 90 1.21 25.60 -20.65
CA ILE A 90 2.63 25.53 -21.03
C ILE A 90 3.06 26.84 -21.71
N GLN A 91 2.28 27.32 -22.68
CA GLN A 91 2.60 28.54 -23.43
C GLN A 91 2.52 29.81 -22.58
N SER A 92 1.71 29.81 -21.52
CA SER A 92 1.68 30.92 -20.56
C SER A 92 2.92 30.96 -19.66
N GLY A 93 3.74 29.92 -19.67
CA GLY A 93 4.92 29.77 -18.81
C GLY A 93 4.58 29.41 -17.38
N GLU A 94 3.57 28.60 -17.19
CA GLU A 94 3.23 28.00 -15.90
C GLU A 94 4.21 26.84 -15.56
N ASP A 95 4.61 26.71 -14.30
CA ASP A 95 5.32 25.54 -13.77
C ASP A 95 4.29 24.41 -13.57
N ILE A 96 4.42 23.34 -14.34
CA ILE A 96 3.42 22.27 -14.41
C ILE A 96 4.05 20.97 -13.90
N SER A 97 3.34 20.28 -13.00
CA SER A 97 3.66 18.92 -12.59
C SER A 97 2.45 18.03 -12.78
N LEU A 98 2.63 16.90 -13.44
CA LEU A 98 1.56 15.93 -13.71
C LEU A 98 2.12 14.52 -13.79
N GLU A 99 1.25 13.55 -13.55
CA GLU A 99 1.50 12.13 -13.77
C GLU A 99 0.50 11.63 -14.80
N PHE A 100 0.95 10.80 -15.75
CA PHE A 100 0.07 10.26 -16.76
C PHE A 100 0.60 8.94 -17.33
N GLU A 101 -0.29 8.18 -17.93
CA GLU A 101 0.04 6.97 -18.67
C GLU A 101 0.61 7.36 -20.04
N TYR A 102 1.83 6.92 -20.30
CA TYR A 102 2.53 7.14 -21.54
C TYR A 102 2.44 5.88 -22.41
N ASP A 103 1.59 5.95 -23.43
CA ASP A 103 1.31 4.87 -24.37
C ASP A 103 2.23 4.99 -25.59
N PHE A 104 3.20 4.07 -25.69
CA PHE A 104 4.15 4.03 -26.81
C PHE A 104 3.52 3.60 -28.13
N ASP A 105 2.46 2.80 -28.11
CA ASP A 105 1.72 2.46 -29.33
C ASP A 105 1.07 3.71 -29.94
N ARG A 106 0.55 4.60 -29.11
CA ARG A 106 0.01 5.90 -29.55
C ARG A 106 1.10 6.79 -30.13
N VAL A 107 2.26 6.87 -29.49
CA VAL A 107 3.43 7.64 -29.97
C VAL A 107 3.85 7.20 -31.37
N ASN A 108 3.97 5.88 -31.58
CA ASN A 108 4.36 5.30 -32.87
C ASN A 108 3.25 5.49 -33.92
N LYS A 109 1.99 5.30 -33.56
CA LYS A 109 0.83 5.45 -34.46
C LYS A 109 0.65 6.89 -34.95
N ASP A 110 0.83 7.85 -34.05
CA ASP A 110 0.71 9.28 -34.35
C ASP A 110 1.98 9.83 -35.01
N ALA A 111 2.99 8.96 -35.24
CA ALA A 111 4.29 9.31 -35.84
C ALA A 111 4.98 10.50 -35.13
N TYR A 112 4.79 10.62 -33.81
CA TYR A 112 5.38 11.68 -33.03
C TYR A 112 6.92 11.54 -32.97
N TYR A 113 7.39 10.33 -32.68
CA TYR A 113 8.76 9.83 -32.92
C TYR A 113 8.73 8.28 -32.97
N SER A 114 9.83 7.65 -33.37
CA SER A 114 9.94 6.20 -33.38
C SER A 114 10.49 5.69 -32.05
N SER A 115 9.75 4.82 -31.37
CA SER A 115 10.17 4.14 -30.15
C SER A 115 10.21 2.61 -30.34
N HIS A 116 11.21 1.94 -29.76
CA HIS A 116 11.21 0.48 -29.68
C HIS A 116 10.41 -0.06 -28.48
N ASN A 117 10.04 0.79 -27.52
CA ASN A 117 9.12 0.45 -26.44
C ASN A 117 7.71 0.22 -26.99
N LYS A 118 6.95 -0.68 -26.37
CA LYS A 118 5.57 -1.03 -26.73
C LYS A 118 4.61 -0.98 -25.55
N ASP A 119 5.14 -1.08 -24.33
CA ASP A 119 4.34 -1.11 -23.13
C ASP A 119 3.90 0.31 -22.73
N THR A 120 2.79 0.39 -22.01
CA THR A 120 2.37 1.64 -21.36
C THR A 120 3.18 1.83 -20.09
N MET A 121 3.76 3.00 -19.92
CA MET A 121 4.51 3.41 -18.74
C MET A 121 3.82 4.54 -18.00
N ILE A 122 4.07 4.71 -16.72
CA ILE A 122 3.56 5.85 -15.95
C ILE A 122 4.71 6.82 -15.73
N TYR A 123 4.59 8.02 -16.30
CA TYR A 123 5.59 9.06 -16.14
C TYR A 123 5.10 10.20 -15.27
N GLY A 124 5.95 10.56 -14.29
CA GLY A 124 5.87 11.84 -13.59
C GLY A 124 6.64 12.90 -14.38
N VAL A 125 5.95 13.92 -14.85
CA VAL A 125 6.53 14.97 -15.70
C VAL A 125 6.42 16.32 -15.02
N LYS A 126 7.51 17.08 -15.08
CA LYS A 126 7.53 18.48 -14.68
C LYS A 126 7.99 19.36 -15.84
N VAL A 127 7.16 20.33 -16.25
CA VAL A 127 7.50 21.32 -17.27
C VAL A 127 7.79 22.65 -16.60
N ILE A 128 9.01 23.14 -16.78
CA ILE A 128 9.53 24.37 -16.14
C ILE A 128 9.84 25.38 -17.22
N PRO A 129 9.25 26.59 -17.20
CA PRO A 129 9.54 27.64 -18.18
C PRO A 129 10.93 28.23 -17.96
N ILE A 130 11.61 28.54 -19.07
CA ILE A 130 12.89 29.26 -19.08
C ILE A 130 12.65 30.70 -19.51
N TRP A 131 13.00 31.65 -18.67
CA TRP A 131 12.81 33.06 -18.91
C TRP A 131 14.12 33.77 -19.21
N SER A 132 14.07 34.70 -20.19
CA SER A 132 15.17 35.63 -20.40
C SER A 132 15.26 36.66 -19.26
N ARG A 133 16.41 37.37 -19.17
CA ARG A 133 16.56 38.49 -18.22
C ARG A 133 15.48 39.61 -18.41
N LYS A 134 14.89 39.69 -19.60
CA LYS A 134 13.82 40.65 -19.94
C LYS A 134 12.41 40.06 -19.72
N LYS A 135 12.29 38.95 -19.04
CA LYS A 135 11.04 38.21 -18.75
C LYS A 135 10.29 37.76 -20.02
N HIS A 136 10.99 37.45 -21.10
CA HIS A 136 10.41 36.79 -22.26
C HIS A 136 10.64 35.28 -22.11
N LEU A 137 9.61 34.47 -22.40
CA LEU A 137 9.72 33.01 -22.42
C LEU A 137 10.65 32.60 -23.57
N ILE A 138 11.73 31.90 -23.26
CA ILE A 138 12.73 31.46 -24.25
C ILE A 138 12.71 29.94 -24.46
N GLY A 139 12.00 29.22 -23.63
CA GLY A 139 11.87 27.77 -23.75
C GLY A 139 11.33 27.09 -22.50
N HIS A 140 11.44 25.78 -22.48
CA HIS A 140 10.99 24.94 -21.39
C HIS A 140 12.00 23.85 -21.09
N ILE A 141 12.15 23.50 -19.81
CA ILE A 141 12.78 22.25 -19.39
C ILE A 141 11.68 21.28 -19.02
N LEU A 142 11.72 20.10 -19.58
CA LEU A 142 10.87 18.99 -19.16
C LEU A 142 11.73 17.97 -18.41
N LEU A 143 11.31 17.64 -17.20
CA LEU A 143 11.86 16.58 -16.38
C LEU A 143 10.88 15.43 -16.37
N ALA A 144 11.33 14.24 -16.71
CA ALA A 144 10.51 13.03 -16.72
C ALA A 144 11.11 11.93 -15.86
N ASN A 145 10.29 11.35 -15.02
CA ASN A 145 10.62 10.19 -14.18
C ASN A 145 9.72 9.02 -14.52
N ASP A 146 10.29 7.83 -14.63
CA ASP A 146 9.52 6.59 -14.69
C ASP A 146 9.00 6.26 -13.28
N MET A 147 7.68 6.33 -13.12
CA MET A 147 6.95 6.02 -11.89
C MET A 147 6.27 4.65 -11.93
N THR A 148 6.46 3.88 -13.02
CA THR A 148 5.71 2.63 -13.27
C THR A 148 5.85 1.64 -12.12
N SER A 149 7.08 1.35 -11.70
CA SER A 149 7.34 0.41 -10.60
C SER A 149 6.78 0.90 -9.26
N VAL A 150 6.85 2.20 -9.00
CA VAL A 150 6.31 2.79 -7.76
C VAL A 150 4.78 2.66 -7.74
N LYS A 151 4.14 3.01 -8.86
CA LYS A 151 2.68 2.92 -9.00
C LYS A 151 2.17 1.49 -8.97
N GLU A 152 2.89 0.54 -9.55
CA GLU A 152 2.55 -0.88 -9.44
C GLU A 152 2.59 -1.37 -7.98
N VAL A 153 3.61 -0.98 -7.21
CA VAL A 153 3.70 -1.34 -5.79
C VAL A 153 2.58 -0.69 -4.99
N GLU A 154 2.28 0.60 -5.24
CA GLU A 154 1.15 1.30 -4.61
C GLU A 154 -0.17 0.59 -4.91
N PHE A 155 -0.42 0.26 -6.18
CA PHE A 155 -1.64 -0.44 -6.61
C PHE A 155 -1.78 -1.83 -5.96
N ARG A 156 -0.73 -2.65 -6.00
CA ARG A 156 -0.72 -3.98 -5.36
C ARG A 156 -0.94 -3.90 -3.86
N THR A 157 -0.37 -2.88 -3.21
CA THR A 157 -0.54 -2.66 -1.78
C THR A 157 -1.99 -2.31 -1.44
N GLU A 158 -2.59 -1.41 -2.21
CA GLU A 158 -3.98 -1.01 -2.01
C GLU A 158 -4.96 -2.16 -2.32
N GLU A 159 -4.70 -2.92 -3.39
CA GLU A 159 -5.47 -4.12 -3.73
C GLU A 159 -5.40 -5.18 -2.62
N SER A 160 -4.19 -5.46 -2.13
CA SER A 160 -3.98 -6.39 -1.02
C SER A 160 -4.71 -5.95 0.24
N LYS A 161 -4.68 -4.66 0.55
CA LYS A 161 -5.41 -4.07 1.67
C LYS A 161 -6.92 -4.26 1.52
N LYS A 162 -7.48 -3.94 0.35
CA LYS A 162 -8.91 -4.14 0.06
C LYS A 162 -9.33 -5.61 0.18
N ASN A 163 -8.51 -6.51 -0.35
CA ASN A 163 -8.77 -7.94 -0.27
C ASN A 163 -8.75 -8.43 1.19
N LEU A 164 -7.81 -7.96 1.99
CA LEU A 164 -7.76 -8.26 3.42
C LEU A 164 -9.00 -7.71 4.14
N GLU A 165 -9.40 -6.47 3.87
CA GLU A 165 -10.60 -5.86 4.46
C GLU A 165 -11.87 -6.65 4.09
N MET A 166 -12.01 -7.08 2.84
CA MET A 166 -13.13 -7.91 2.41
C MET A 166 -13.14 -9.27 3.11
N ALA A 167 -11.99 -9.93 3.22
CA ALA A 167 -11.86 -11.21 3.91
C ALA A 167 -12.20 -11.09 5.40
N MET A 168 -11.72 -10.05 6.07
CA MET A 168 -12.03 -9.78 7.48
C MET A 168 -13.52 -9.51 7.69
N LYS A 169 -14.13 -8.73 6.79
CA LYS A 169 -15.57 -8.47 6.82
C LYS A 169 -16.40 -9.75 6.62
N ALA A 170 -16.05 -10.57 5.65
CA ALA A 170 -16.74 -11.85 5.40
C ALA A 170 -16.62 -12.82 6.57
N ALA A 171 -15.51 -12.78 7.31
CA ALA A 171 -15.26 -13.59 8.49
C ALA A 171 -15.83 -12.98 9.79
N ASN A 172 -16.52 -11.84 9.75
CA ASN A 172 -16.93 -11.07 10.93
C ASN A 172 -15.77 -10.81 11.90
N MET A 173 -14.59 -10.53 11.35
CA MET A 173 -13.38 -10.26 12.13
C MET A 173 -13.12 -8.77 12.27
N ALA A 174 -12.59 -8.42 13.41
CA ALA A 174 -12.04 -7.10 13.69
C ALA A 174 -10.57 -7.21 14.09
N SER A 175 -9.81 -6.13 13.95
CA SER A 175 -8.43 -6.07 14.40
C SER A 175 -8.13 -4.77 15.13
N TRP A 176 -7.16 -4.85 16.03
CA TRP A 176 -6.76 -3.75 16.88
C TRP A 176 -5.28 -3.84 17.24
N VAL A 177 -4.73 -2.72 17.67
CA VAL A 177 -3.38 -2.64 18.22
C VAL A 177 -3.44 -1.96 19.60
N TYR A 178 -2.70 -2.50 20.55
CA TYR A 178 -2.49 -1.91 21.86
C TYR A 178 -1.05 -1.40 21.96
N ASP A 179 -0.89 -0.10 22.12
CA ASP A 179 0.40 0.55 22.39
C ASP A 179 0.76 0.33 23.85
N VAL A 180 1.77 -0.51 24.13
CA VAL A 180 2.17 -0.87 25.50
C VAL A 180 2.68 0.33 26.28
N ASN A 181 3.38 1.24 25.62
CA ASN A 181 3.96 2.42 26.27
C ASN A 181 2.91 3.46 26.63
N LYS A 182 1.94 3.67 25.74
CA LYS A 182 0.85 4.64 25.96
C LYS A 182 -0.35 4.07 26.70
N LYS A 183 -0.42 2.74 26.80
CA LYS A 183 -1.54 1.98 27.40
C LYS A 183 -2.88 2.24 26.71
N VAL A 184 -2.89 2.38 25.38
CA VAL A 184 -4.09 2.68 24.60
C VAL A 184 -4.31 1.67 23.48
N PHE A 185 -5.59 1.36 23.23
CA PHE A 185 -6.05 0.58 22.09
C PHE A 185 -6.35 1.49 20.90
N ASN A 186 -6.02 1.02 19.71
CA ASN A 186 -6.39 1.64 18.45
C ASN A 186 -7.05 0.59 17.54
N PRO A 187 -8.26 0.85 17.06
CA PRO A 187 -8.89 -0.01 16.09
C PRO A 187 -8.12 0.10 14.77
N LEU A 188 -7.87 -1.06 14.13
CA LEU A 188 -7.32 -1.13 12.78
C LEU A 188 -8.44 -1.40 11.77
N TYR A 189 -9.35 -2.34 12.09
CA TYR A 189 -10.47 -2.71 11.22
C TYR A 189 -11.63 -3.28 12.03
N GLY A 190 -12.88 -3.00 11.59
CA GLY A 190 -14.10 -3.69 12.00
C GLY A 190 -14.60 -3.45 13.43
N LEU A 191 -13.89 -2.67 14.24
CA LEU A 191 -14.31 -2.32 15.61
C LEU A 191 -15.20 -1.08 15.58
N THR A 192 -16.50 -1.26 15.60
CA THR A 192 -17.49 -0.15 15.61
C THR A 192 -17.60 0.57 16.94
N VAL A 193 -17.22 -0.07 18.04
CA VAL A 193 -17.36 0.45 19.41
C VAL A 193 -16.07 1.12 19.91
N ALA A 194 -14.90 0.77 19.36
CA ALA A 194 -13.62 1.28 19.83
C ALA A 194 -13.29 2.64 19.19
N LYS A 195 -13.10 3.65 20.04
CA LYS A 195 -12.53 4.95 19.62
C LYS A 195 -11.01 4.86 19.51
N LYS A 196 -10.42 5.71 18.67
CA LYS A 196 -8.97 5.84 18.58
C LYS A 196 -8.38 6.29 19.92
N ASN A 197 -7.25 5.70 20.32
CA ASN A 197 -6.58 5.94 21.62
C ASN A 197 -7.48 5.62 22.86
N MET A 198 -8.24 4.54 22.79
CA MET A 198 -9.07 4.09 23.91
C MET A 198 -8.19 3.55 25.04
N PRO A 199 -8.24 4.09 26.27
CA PRO A 199 -7.41 3.60 27.36
C PRO A 199 -7.84 2.20 27.81
N MET A 200 -6.91 1.44 28.42
CA MET A 200 -7.17 0.08 28.89
C MET A 200 -8.36 0.04 29.87
N GLU A 201 -8.48 1.03 30.73
CA GLU A 201 -9.56 1.12 31.73
C GLU A 201 -10.93 1.15 31.04
N ALA A 202 -11.09 1.93 29.97
CA ALA A 202 -12.35 2.01 29.24
C ALA A 202 -12.71 0.70 28.51
N VAL A 203 -11.70 -0.07 28.08
CA VAL A 203 -11.93 -1.42 27.53
C VAL A 203 -12.37 -2.38 28.64
N LEU A 204 -11.76 -2.30 29.81
CA LEU A 204 -12.13 -3.13 30.97
C LEU A 204 -13.55 -2.81 31.49
N ASP A 205 -14.02 -1.56 31.35
CA ASP A 205 -15.38 -1.18 31.78
C ASP A 205 -16.47 -1.89 30.98
N ILE A 206 -16.30 -2.05 29.67
CA ILE A 206 -17.24 -2.76 28.81
C ILE A 206 -17.01 -4.29 28.79
N LEU A 207 -15.91 -4.77 29.38
CA LEU A 207 -15.60 -6.17 29.47
C LEU A 207 -16.31 -6.81 30.68
N HIS A 208 -16.80 -8.05 30.49
CA HIS A 208 -17.41 -8.81 31.58
C HIS A 208 -16.44 -8.94 32.77
N PRO A 209 -16.89 -8.73 34.01
CA PRO A 209 -16.00 -8.70 35.20
C PRO A 209 -15.09 -9.90 35.34
N GLN A 210 -15.58 -11.10 35.03
CA GLN A 210 -14.79 -12.35 35.12
C GLN A 210 -13.67 -12.42 34.09
N ASP A 211 -13.74 -11.67 32.96
CA ASP A 211 -12.77 -11.73 31.89
C ASP A 211 -11.64 -10.70 32.06
N ARG A 212 -11.81 -9.71 32.97
CA ARG A 212 -10.86 -8.62 33.21
C ARG A 212 -9.49 -9.11 33.70
N ALA A 213 -9.48 -9.87 34.79
CA ALA A 213 -8.24 -10.37 35.38
C ALA A 213 -7.49 -11.36 34.45
N PRO A 214 -8.17 -12.32 33.78
CA PRO A 214 -7.54 -13.16 32.76
C PRO A 214 -6.92 -12.35 31.59
N LEU A 215 -7.60 -11.31 31.08
CA LEU A 215 -7.06 -10.47 30.01
C LEU A 215 -5.78 -9.74 30.44
N ILE A 216 -5.80 -9.10 31.62
CA ILE A 216 -4.63 -8.40 32.16
C ILE A 216 -3.45 -9.36 32.32
N ARG A 217 -3.69 -10.59 32.80
CA ARG A 217 -2.67 -11.62 32.96
C ARG A 217 -2.07 -12.03 31.62
N LEU A 218 -2.91 -12.24 30.61
CA LEU A 218 -2.48 -12.59 29.27
C LEU A 218 -1.60 -11.48 28.65
N PHE A 219 -1.98 -10.22 28.83
CA PHE A 219 -1.18 -9.06 28.40
C PHE A 219 0.18 -9.02 29.11
N SER A 220 0.21 -9.27 30.41
CA SER A 220 1.46 -9.31 31.19
C SER A 220 2.41 -10.40 30.68
N GLN A 221 1.89 -11.59 30.36
CA GLN A 221 2.67 -12.72 29.84
C GLN A 221 3.22 -12.42 28.42
N LEU A 222 2.42 -11.79 27.56
CA LEU A 222 2.89 -11.35 26.23
C LEU A 222 3.98 -10.29 26.35
N ILE A 223 3.78 -9.27 27.20
CA ILE A 223 4.76 -8.19 27.40
C ILE A 223 6.03 -8.72 28.03
N GLY A 224 5.92 -9.65 28.96
CA GLY A 224 7.04 -10.35 29.60
C GLY A 224 7.75 -11.36 28.69
N ASN A 225 7.26 -11.55 27.46
CA ASN A 225 7.76 -12.54 26.50
C ASN A 225 7.74 -13.98 27.03
N GLU A 226 6.81 -14.26 27.95
CA GLU A 226 6.59 -15.62 28.49
C GLU A 226 5.86 -16.52 27.48
N ILE A 227 5.04 -15.90 26.61
CA ILE A 227 4.30 -16.55 25.53
C ILE A 227 4.41 -15.71 24.25
N GLU A 228 4.45 -16.36 23.10
CA GLU A 228 4.51 -15.68 21.79
C GLU A 228 3.14 -15.17 21.33
N GLN A 229 2.09 -15.91 21.64
CA GLN A 229 0.71 -15.60 21.28
C GLN A 229 -0.26 -16.05 22.36
N GLY A 230 -1.38 -15.36 22.45
CA GLY A 230 -2.47 -15.68 23.36
C GLY A 230 -3.80 -15.79 22.63
N GLN A 231 -4.69 -16.63 23.15
CA GLN A 231 -6.06 -16.77 22.66
C GLN A 231 -7.00 -16.87 23.84
N MET A 232 -8.13 -16.16 23.78
CA MET A 232 -9.18 -16.27 24.79
C MET A 232 -10.53 -15.82 24.22
N THR A 233 -11.60 -16.30 24.83
CA THR A 233 -12.96 -15.78 24.57
C THR A 233 -13.24 -14.64 25.55
N LEU A 234 -13.64 -13.50 25.00
CA LEU A 234 -13.97 -12.28 25.75
C LEU A 234 -15.44 -11.94 25.59
N ARG A 235 -16.06 -11.46 26.63
CA ARG A 235 -17.47 -11.01 26.65
C ARG A 235 -17.52 -9.50 26.77
N PHE A 236 -17.91 -8.81 25.70
CA PHE A 236 -18.10 -7.36 25.70
C PHE A 236 -19.58 -7.01 25.78
N TYR A 237 -19.92 -6.06 26.63
CA TYR A 237 -21.29 -5.56 26.75
C TYR A 237 -21.66 -4.70 25.55
N ASN A 238 -22.75 -5.04 24.90
CA ASN A 238 -23.33 -4.26 23.82
C ASN A 238 -24.51 -3.46 24.37
N GLU A 239 -24.34 -2.14 24.45
CA GLU A 239 -25.37 -1.23 24.98
C GLU A 239 -26.66 -1.20 24.15
N GLN A 240 -26.55 -1.40 22.81
CA GLN A 240 -27.71 -1.38 21.91
C GLN A 240 -28.58 -2.62 22.04
N GLU A 241 -27.99 -3.75 22.37
CA GLU A 241 -28.66 -5.04 22.53
C GLU A 241 -28.87 -5.42 23.98
N GLU A 242 -28.37 -4.60 24.89
CA GLU A 242 -28.41 -4.81 26.36
C GLU A 242 -27.91 -6.21 26.79
N MET A 243 -26.94 -6.77 26.04
CA MET A 243 -26.42 -8.11 26.27
C MET A 243 -24.90 -8.20 26.04
N TYR A 244 -24.30 -9.27 26.58
CA TYR A 244 -22.92 -9.58 26.29
C TYR A 244 -22.81 -10.32 24.93
N ARG A 245 -21.92 -9.82 24.06
CA ARG A 245 -21.47 -10.52 22.87
C ARG A 245 -20.17 -11.24 23.14
N TYR A 246 -19.97 -12.38 22.51
CA TYR A 246 -18.83 -13.26 22.69
C TYR A 246 -17.86 -13.11 21.52
N TYR A 247 -16.60 -12.82 21.84
CA TYR A 247 -15.55 -12.65 20.84
C TYR A 247 -14.40 -13.63 21.11
N GLU A 248 -14.05 -14.41 20.10
CA GLU A 248 -12.79 -15.15 20.12
C GLU A 248 -11.68 -14.19 19.74
N SER A 249 -10.78 -13.92 20.69
CA SER A 249 -9.68 -12.96 20.52
C SER A 249 -8.34 -13.68 20.49
N ARG A 250 -7.53 -13.40 19.48
CA ARG A 250 -6.15 -13.86 19.33
C ARG A 250 -5.24 -12.66 19.33
N MET A 251 -4.12 -12.74 20.02
CA MET A 251 -3.21 -11.62 20.18
C MET A 251 -1.77 -12.08 20.27
N ARG A 252 -0.86 -11.24 19.81
CA ARG A 252 0.59 -11.48 19.88
C ARG A 252 1.34 -10.18 20.14
N LEU A 253 2.50 -10.32 20.78
CA LEU A 253 3.44 -9.21 20.91
C LEU A 253 4.10 -8.94 19.53
N SER A 254 4.26 -7.66 19.20
CA SER A 254 4.96 -7.21 18.00
C SER A 254 5.89 -6.07 18.36
N THR A 255 7.11 -6.14 17.83
CA THR A 255 8.08 -5.04 17.87
C THR A 255 8.16 -4.46 16.48
N GLU A 256 7.31 -3.48 16.16
CA GLU A 256 7.34 -2.83 14.87
C GLU A 256 8.31 -1.65 14.81
N HIS A 257 8.45 -1.10 13.60
CA HIS A 257 9.27 0.03 13.20
C HIS A 257 9.57 1.02 14.32
N ARG A 258 10.85 1.24 14.60
CA ARG A 258 11.40 2.16 15.62
C ARG A 258 11.31 1.67 17.07
N GLY A 259 11.21 0.34 17.32
CA GLY A 259 11.27 -0.21 18.67
C GLY A 259 10.03 0.01 19.53
N LYS A 260 8.88 0.32 18.95
CA LYS A 260 7.62 0.41 19.66
C LYS A 260 7.09 -0.97 20.00
N LEU A 261 6.91 -1.22 21.28
CA LEU A 261 6.31 -2.44 21.78
C LEU A 261 4.79 -2.35 21.67
N GLN A 262 4.19 -3.28 20.93
CA GLN A 262 2.75 -3.29 20.66
C GLN A 262 2.20 -4.71 20.79
N ILE A 263 0.94 -4.84 21.22
CA ILE A 263 0.19 -6.09 21.09
C ILE A 263 -0.79 -5.90 19.92
N ILE A 264 -0.70 -6.79 18.94
CA ILE A 264 -1.64 -6.83 17.81
C ILE A 264 -2.64 -7.94 18.08
N GLY A 265 -3.92 -7.62 17.97
CA GLY A 265 -4.99 -8.59 18.16
C GLY A 265 -6.00 -8.60 17.03
N THR A 266 -6.57 -9.77 16.83
CA THR A 266 -7.78 -9.99 16.02
C THR A 266 -8.87 -10.54 16.90
N GLN A 267 -10.10 -10.22 16.58
CA GLN A 267 -11.26 -10.79 17.27
C GLN A 267 -12.37 -11.11 16.26
N MET A 268 -13.05 -12.24 16.52
CA MET A 268 -14.17 -12.72 15.72
C MET A 268 -15.40 -12.79 16.61
N ASP A 269 -16.51 -12.23 16.17
CA ASP A 269 -17.80 -12.40 16.86
C ASP A 269 -18.30 -13.84 16.68
N ILE A 270 -18.40 -14.56 17.79
CA ILE A 270 -18.86 -15.95 17.82
C ILE A 270 -20.22 -16.09 18.51
N THR A 271 -20.90 -14.97 18.76
CA THR A 271 -22.16 -14.94 19.53
C THR A 271 -23.24 -15.82 18.91
N GLU A 272 -23.49 -15.66 17.61
CA GLU A 272 -24.49 -16.47 16.90
C GLU A 272 -24.11 -17.96 16.90
N ARG A 273 -22.83 -18.27 16.67
CA ARG A 273 -22.34 -19.65 16.69
C ARG A 273 -22.58 -20.31 18.04
N LEU A 274 -22.30 -19.63 19.13
CA LEU A 274 -22.54 -20.13 20.48
C LEU A 274 -24.03 -20.25 20.78
N GLN A 275 -24.85 -19.30 20.37
CA GLN A 275 -26.30 -19.37 20.53
C GLN A 275 -26.92 -20.55 19.76
N MET A 276 -26.48 -20.77 18.51
CA MET A 276 -26.93 -21.91 17.72
C MET A 276 -26.52 -23.25 18.35
N ALA A 277 -25.26 -23.36 18.79
CA ALA A 277 -24.76 -24.55 19.47
C ALA A 277 -25.57 -24.85 20.75
N LYS A 278 -25.85 -23.82 21.56
CA LYS A 278 -26.68 -23.95 22.76
C LYS A 278 -28.12 -24.38 22.44
N LYS A 279 -28.75 -23.75 21.44
CA LYS A 279 -30.11 -24.13 21.00
C LYS A 279 -30.16 -25.59 20.51
N ALA A 280 -29.14 -26.03 19.75
CA ALA A 280 -29.04 -27.42 19.31
C ALA A 280 -28.92 -28.37 20.49
N GLN A 281 -28.05 -28.04 21.46
CA GLN A 281 -27.88 -28.83 22.66
C GLN A 281 -29.15 -28.92 23.53
N ASP A 282 -29.85 -27.77 23.71
CA ASP A 282 -31.12 -27.73 24.43
C ASP A 282 -32.21 -28.55 23.71
N LEU A 283 -32.24 -28.56 22.38
CA LEU A 283 -33.18 -29.35 21.59
C LEU A 283 -32.91 -30.87 21.76
N ILE A 284 -31.64 -31.26 21.72
CA ILE A 284 -31.23 -32.65 21.95
C ILE A 284 -31.64 -33.08 23.37
N ALA A 285 -31.37 -32.27 24.38
CA ALA A 285 -31.73 -32.57 25.77
C ALA A 285 -33.25 -32.72 25.96
N LYS A 286 -34.04 -31.80 25.31
CA LYS A 286 -35.51 -31.89 25.33
C LYS A 286 -36.02 -33.13 24.61
N ARG A 287 -35.44 -33.49 23.46
CA ARG A 287 -35.75 -34.73 22.76
C ARG A 287 -35.50 -35.96 23.64
N ASP A 288 -34.34 -36.02 24.22
CA ASP A 288 -33.94 -37.17 25.06
C ASP A 288 -34.80 -37.29 26.30
N LEU A 289 -35.18 -36.14 26.91
CA LEU A 289 -36.15 -36.15 28.02
C LEU A 289 -37.54 -36.65 27.59
N ALA A 290 -38.05 -36.13 26.45
CA ALA A 290 -39.34 -36.56 25.91
C ALA A 290 -39.36 -38.07 25.61
N MET A 291 -38.28 -38.61 25.03
CA MET A 291 -38.14 -40.04 24.77
C MET A 291 -38.15 -40.87 26.05
N LYS A 292 -37.45 -40.43 27.09
CA LYS A 292 -37.44 -41.07 28.41
C LYS A 292 -38.83 -41.09 29.06
N VAL A 293 -39.55 -39.95 29.01
CA VAL A 293 -40.88 -39.79 29.61
C VAL A 293 -41.95 -40.63 28.83
N SER A 294 -41.81 -40.71 27.53
CA SER A 294 -42.76 -41.45 26.67
C SER A 294 -42.48 -42.94 26.52
N ASN A 295 -41.43 -43.45 27.16
CA ASN A 295 -40.94 -44.84 27.02
C ASN A 295 -40.66 -45.23 25.54
N ILE A 296 -40.21 -44.28 24.72
CA ILE A 296 -39.85 -44.49 23.32
C ILE A 296 -38.38 -44.82 23.22
N VAL A 297 -38.09 -45.97 22.60
CA VAL A 297 -36.71 -46.38 22.29
C VAL A 297 -36.39 -45.94 20.87
N HIS A 298 -35.28 -45.20 20.71
CA HIS A 298 -34.73 -44.85 19.40
C HIS A 298 -33.65 -45.88 19.02
N TRP A 299 -33.70 -46.35 17.79
CA TRP A 299 -32.71 -47.26 17.26
C TRP A 299 -32.27 -46.83 15.85
N ASP A 300 -31.04 -47.05 15.54
CA ASP A 300 -30.43 -46.88 14.23
C ASP A 300 -29.99 -48.23 13.70
N PHE A 301 -30.15 -48.46 12.42
CA PHE A 301 -29.66 -49.66 11.75
C PHE A 301 -28.68 -49.23 10.65
N ASP A 302 -27.41 -49.54 10.83
CA ASP A 302 -26.42 -49.35 9.77
C ASP A 302 -26.54 -50.47 8.74
N VAL A 303 -26.97 -50.12 7.55
CA VAL A 303 -27.20 -51.08 6.45
C VAL A 303 -25.87 -51.72 5.98
N ASN A 304 -24.76 -51.02 6.06
CA ASN A 304 -23.48 -51.52 5.57
C ASN A 304 -22.84 -52.52 6.56
N SER A 305 -22.88 -52.19 7.84
CA SER A 305 -22.34 -53.05 8.89
C SER A 305 -23.35 -54.06 9.43
N GLN A 306 -24.61 -53.94 9.05
CA GLN A 306 -25.77 -54.72 9.51
C GLN A 306 -25.89 -54.74 11.05
N LYS A 307 -25.54 -53.65 11.70
CA LYS A 307 -25.59 -53.48 13.15
C LYS A 307 -26.72 -52.60 13.58
N PHE A 308 -27.40 -53.00 14.65
CA PHE A 308 -28.36 -52.22 15.39
C PHE A 308 -27.64 -51.47 16.55
N GLU A 309 -27.96 -50.19 16.69
CA GLU A 309 -27.61 -49.38 17.85
C GLU A 309 -28.93 -48.84 18.46
N SER A 310 -29.17 -49.13 19.73
CA SER A 310 -30.34 -48.59 20.45
C SER A 310 -29.89 -47.53 21.44
N TYR A 311 -30.67 -46.46 21.48
CA TYR A 311 -30.43 -45.33 22.38
C TYR A 311 -31.60 -45.21 23.38
N ASN A 312 -31.25 -45.04 24.68
CA ASN A 312 -32.23 -44.91 25.77
C ASN A 312 -33.14 -46.13 25.97
N ASP A 313 -32.58 -47.35 25.81
CA ASP A 313 -33.31 -48.55 26.10
C ASP A 313 -33.28 -48.81 27.62
N PRO A 314 -34.45 -48.73 28.33
CA PRO A 314 -34.52 -49.03 29.75
C PRO A 314 -34.36 -50.53 30.04
N ILE A 315 -34.30 -51.38 29.01
CA ILE A 315 -34.25 -52.85 29.11
C ILE A 315 -32.82 -53.37 28.86
N ASN A 316 -31.84 -52.49 28.47
CA ASN A 316 -30.48 -52.93 28.14
C ASN A 316 -29.64 -53.40 29.33
N ASP A 317 -30.22 -53.48 30.54
CA ASP A 317 -29.65 -54.25 31.67
C ASP A 317 -29.80 -55.75 31.50
N TYR A 318 -30.55 -56.19 30.47
CA TYR A 318 -30.69 -57.62 30.11
C TYR A 318 -30.09 -57.81 28.71
N ALA A 319 -28.80 -58.17 28.71
CA ALA A 319 -28.13 -58.58 27.47
C ALA A 319 -28.79 -59.87 26.94
N VAL A 320 -29.69 -59.72 25.95
CA VAL A 320 -30.16 -60.83 25.13
C VAL A 320 -29.28 -60.89 23.89
N SER A 321 -28.25 -61.75 23.97
CA SER A 321 -27.49 -62.15 22.79
C SER A 321 -28.40 -63.08 21.95
N TYR A 322 -28.89 -62.60 20.80
CA TYR A 322 -29.40 -63.49 19.75
C TYR A 322 -28.18 -63.91 18.89
N THR A 323 -27.80 -65.17 19.02
CA THR A 323 -26.96 -65.89 18.05
C THR A 323 -27.80 -66.23 16.81
#